data_782b896d2ef9936035040a176db2932d
#
_entry.id   782b896d2ef9936035040a176db2932d
#
_cell.length_a   1.000
_cell.length_b   1.000
_cell.length_c   1.000
_cell.angle_alpha   90.00
_cell.angle_beta   90.00
_cell.angle_gamma   90.00
#
_symmetry.space_group_name_H-M   'P 1'
#
loop_
_entity.id
_entity.type
_entity.pdbx_description
1 polymer ?
#
loop_
_entity_poly.entity_id
_entity_poly.type
_entity_poly.pdbx_seq_one_letter_code
_entity_poly.pdbx_strand_id
1 'polypeptide(L)'
;MELTDFQKKLVTLLPEIHLAMEEPMAKHTSFRIGGPVEVMAFPKSADELAKILKASALLNITPAIMGAGTNILAPDEGIRGLVICLKDCMDGMEQLDSNRIRVAAGVSMTRAAVFAANLGLSGLEFAHGIPGSVGGGVYMNAGAYGGEICQVCESVDVMDKEGNISTVACDCMAFSYRHSILEERDGIVLSAVFALTPKPQEEIRAKMAELMTKRKTSQPLDLPSAGSAFKRP
;
A
#
# COMPACT_ATOMS: atom_id res chain seq x y z
N MET A 1 0.94 -27.85 16.03
CA MET A 1 1.37 -28.20 14.66
C MET A 1 2.88 -28.06 14.60
N GLU A 2 3.59 -29.04 14.08
CA GLU A 2 5.04 -28.95 13.96
C GLU A 2 5.40 -28.03 12.79
N LEU A 3 6.37 -27.10 13.01
CA LEU A 3 6.79 -26.17 11.97
C LEU A 3 7.48 -26.90 10.82
N THR A 4 7.24 -26.45 9.58
CA THR A 4 7.99 -26.92 8.41
C THR A 4 9.46 -26.48 8.50
N ASP A 5 10.34 -27.09 7.72
CA ASP A 5 11.76 -26.69 7.69
C ASP A 5 11.93 -25.25 7.20
N PHE A 6 11.07 -24.78 6.30
CA PHE A 6 11.03 -23.41 5.84
C PHE A 6 10.66 -22.44 6.97
N GLN A 7 9.59 -22.74 7.71
CA GLN A 7 9.16 -21.95 8.86
C GLN A 7 10.24 -21.87 9.95
N LYS A 8 10.89 -23.00 10.28
CA LYS A 8 12.00 -23.06 11.26
C LYS A 8 13.16 -22.17 10.83
N LYS A 9 13.55 -22.20 9.54
CA LYS A 9 14.62 -21.36 9.00
C LYS A 9 14.29 -19.86 9.10
N LEU A 10 13.06 -19.46 8.72
CA LEU A 10 12.63 -18.05 8.83
C LEU A 10 12.64 -17.57 10.28
N VAL A 11 12.09 -18.33 11.22
CA VAL A 11 12.11 -17.98 12.65
C VAL A 11 13.55 -17.79 13.16
N THR A 12 14.48 -18.65 12.73
CA THR A 12 15.88 -18.56 13.11
C THR A 12 16.57 -17.30 12.54
N LEU A 13 16.26 -16.94 11.28
CA LEU A 13 16.84 -15.77 10.62
C LEU A 13 16.21 -14.43 11.09
N LEU A 14 14.98 -14.47 11.55
CA LEU A 14 14.14 -13.31 11.85
C LEU A 14 13.52 -13.37 13.27
N PRO A 15 14.34 -13.58 14.32
CA PRO A 15 13.82 -13.86 15.67
C PRO A 15 13.04 -12.71 16.31
N GLU A 16 13.26 -11.48 15.86
CA GLU A 16 12.61 -10.28 16.40
C GLU A 16 11.41 -9.82 15.57
N ILE A 17 11.19 -10.43 14.39
CA ILE A 17 10.14 -10.00 13.47
C ILE A 17 8.87 -10.81 13.73
N HIS A 18 7.74 -10.13 13.74
CA HIS A 18 6.45 -10.79 13.87
C HIS A 18 6.16 -11.64 12.61
N LEU A 19 6.16 -12.96 12.80
CA LEU A 19 5.82 -13.96 11.79
C LEU A 19 4.57 -14.71 12.24
N ALA A 20 3.56 -14.80 11.38
CA ALA A 20 2.38 -15.64 11.58
C ALA A 20 2.45 -16.85 10.63
N MET A 21 2.27 -18.05 11.19
CA MET A 21 2.28 -19.31 10.44
C MET A 21 0.85 -19.71 10.08
N GLU A 22 0.67 -20.23 8.86
CA GLU A 22 -0.64 -20.67 8.35
C GLU A 22 -1.72 -19.58 8.52
N GLU A 23 -1.33 -18.31 8.28
CA GLU A 23 -2.22 -17.16 8.52
C GLU A 23 -3.26 -17.02 7.40
N PRO A 24 -4.57 -17.05 7.71
CA PRO A 24 -5.60 -16.96 6.69
C PRO A 24 -5.61 -15.61 5.97
N MET A 25 -5.46 -15.62 4.64
CA MET A 25 -5.55 -14.41 3.80
C MET A 25 -6.89 -13.70 3.94
N ALA A 26 -7.96 -14.43 4.23
CA ALA A 26 -9.29 -13.88 4.47
C ALA A 26 -9.34 -12.79 5.55
N LYS A 27 -8.41 -12.80 6.53
CA LYS A 27 -8.29 -11.76 7.57
C LYS A 27 -7.61 -10.49 7.05
N HIS A 28 -6.87 -10.59 5.96
CA HIS A 28 -6.00 -9.52 5.43
C HIS A 28 -6.46 -9.00 4.08
N THR A 29 -7.53 -9.52 3.51
CA THR A 29 -8.14 -9.04 2.26
C THR A 29 -9.47 -8.35 2.51
N SER A 30 -9.75 -7.28 1.77
CA SER A 30 -11.06 -6.62 1.85
C SER A 30 -12.20 -7.46 1.25
N PHE A 31 -11.87 -8.46 0.44
CA PHE A 31 -12.84 -9.43 -0.06
C PHE A 31 -13.19 -10.52 0.96
N ARG A 32 -12.39 -10.63 2.04
CA ARG A 32 -12.58 -11.57 3.16
C ARG A 32 -12.62 -13.04 2.74
N ILE A 33 -11.87 -13.38 1.69
CA ILE A 33 -11.63 -14.75 1.22
C ILE A 33 -10.14 -15.00 1.05
N GLY A 34 -9.77 -16.25 0.91
CA GLY A 34 -8.42 -16.74 0.72
C GLY A 34 -7.94 -17.66 1.84
N GLY A 35 -7.30 -18.75 1.46
CA GLY A 35 -6.73 -19.75 2.34
C GLY A 35 -5.50 -19.28 3.11
N PRO A 36 -4.81 -20.19 3.81
CA PRO A 36 -3.67 -19.85 4.66
C PRO A 36 -2.42 -19.51 3.84
N VAL A 37 -1.65 -18.55 4.33
CA VAL A 37 -0.27 -18.29 3.90
C VAL A 37 0.66 -19.10 4.78
N GLU A 38 1.63 -19.82 4.18
CA GLU A 38 2.58 -20.62 4.94
C GLU A 38 3.34 -19.81 5.99
N VAL A 39 3.81 -18.58 5.61
CA VAL A 39 4.34 -17.59 6.55
C VAL A 39 3.90 -16.19 6.11
N MET A 40 3.33 -15.40 7.01
CA MET A 40 3.10 -13.99 6.82
C MET A 40 3.99 -13.19 7.77
N ALA A 41 4.77 -12.24 7.22
CA ALA A 41 5.64 -11.36 7.98
C ALA A 41 5.04 -9.95 8.08
N PHE A 42 5.16 -9.35 9.27
CA PHE A 42 4.64 -8.01 9.58
C PHE A 42 5.78 -7.11 10.04
N PRO A 43 6.56 -6.53 9.09
CA PRO A 43 7.62 -5.58 9.46
C PRO A 43 7.01 -4.32 10.05
N LYS A 44 7.71 -3.71 11.02
CA LYS A 44 7.33 -2.43 11.65
C LYS A 44 8.16 -1.24 11.16
N SER A 45 9.22 -1.51 10.40
CA SER A 45 10.13 -0.49 9.89
C SER A 45 10.75 -0.90 8.56
N ALA A 46 11.38 0.05 7.87
CA ALA A 46 12.18 -0.23 6.67
C ALA A 46 13.36 -1.18 6.97
N ASP A 47 13.98 -1.07 8.16
CA ASP A 47 15.07 -1.95 8.56
C ASP A 47 14.61 -3.40 8.74
N GLU A 48 13.42 -3.61 9.34
CA GLU A 48 12.84 -4.95 9.44
C GLU A 48 12.46 -5.52 8.07
N LEU A 49 11.90 -4.69 7.20
CA LEU A 49 11.61 -5.07 5.81
C LEU A 49 12.89 -5.50 5.08
N ALA A 50 13.98 -4.73 5.20
CA ALA A 50 15.27 -5.07 4.60
C ALA A 50 15.82 -6.39 5.14
N LYS A 51 15.67 -6.67 6.46
CA LYS A 51 16.06 -7.96 7.05
C LYS A 51 15.25 -9.12 6.46
N ILE A 52 13.93 -8.95 6.28
CA ILE A 52 13.06 -9.98 5.67
C ILE A 52 13.50 -10.25 4.23
N LEU A 53 13.75 -9.20 3.43
CA LEU A 53 14.21 -9.36 2.04
C LEU A 53 15.54 -10.11 1.95
N LYS A 54 16.51 -9.76 2.82
CA LYS A 54 17.79 -10.48 2.91
C LYS A 54 17.62 -11.95 3.30
N ALA A 55 16.75 -12.24 4.27
CA ALA A 55 16.45 -13.62 4.66
C ALA A 55 15.76 -14.38 3.51
N SER A 56 14.88 -13.73 2.77
CA SER A 56 14.23 -14.30 1.58
C SER A 56 15.26 -14.66 0.51
N ALA A 57 16.20 -13.76 0.23
CA ALA A 57 17.28 -14.01 -0.74
C ALA A 57 18.16 -15.20 -0.32
N LEU A 58 18.53 -15.29 0.96
CA LEU A 58 19.30 -16.44 1.50
C LEU A 58 18.57 -17.77 1.35
N LEU A 59 17.25 -17.75 1.39
CA LEU A 59 16.40 -18.95 1.23
C LEU A 59 15.97 -19.20 -0.22
N ASN A 60 16.41 -18.36 -1.18
CA ASN A 60 16.01 -18.40 -2.59
C ASN A 60 14.49 -18.33 -2.78
N ILE A 61 13.80 -17.48 -2.04
CA ILE A 61 12.37 -17.25 -2.16
C ILE A 61 12.10 -15.80 -2.61
N THR A 62 11.06 -15.63 -3.41
CA THR A 62 10.53 -14.31 -3.77
C THR A 62 9.25 -14.10 -2.96
N PRO A 63 9.25 -13.20 -1.96
CA PRO A 63 8.06 -12.95 -1.17
C PRO A 63 7.02 -12.20 -1.99
N ALA A 64 5.74 -12.49 -1.77
CA ALA A 64 4.67 -11.65 -2.24
C ALA A 64 4.50 -10.44 -1.29
N ILE A 65 4.33 -9.25 -1.85
CA ILE A 65 4.17 -8.02 -1.06
C ILE A 65 2.72 -7.58 -1.11
N MET A 66 2.15 -7.25 0.04
CA MET A 66 0.81 -6.69 0.10
C MET A 66 0.72 -5.49 1.04
N GLY A 67 -0.15 -4.55 0.69
CA GLY A 67 -0.58 -3.47 1.58
C GLY A 67 -1.86 -3.85 2.32
N ALA A 68 -2.91 -3.05 2.16
CA ALA A 68 -4.19 -3.27 2.84
C ALA A 68 -5.08 -4.40 2.23
N GLY A 69 -4.60 -5.17 1.27
CA GLY A 69 -5.31 -6.30 0.68
C GLY A 69 -6.61 -5.94 -0.06
N THR A 70 -6.69 -4.74 -0.63
CA THR A 70 -7.91 -4.22 -1.26
C THR A 70 -7.98 -4.43 -2.77
N ASN A 71 -6.90 -4.95 -3.37
CA ASN A 71 -6.79 -5.26 -4.80
C ASN A 71 -6.22 -6.66 -5.01
N ILE A 72 -6.57 -7.60 -4.14
CA ILE A 72 -6.02 -8.97 -4.12
C ILE A 72 -7.19 -9.96 -4.10
N LEU A 73 -7.08 -10.97 -4.97
CA LEU A 73 -7.86 -12.19 -4.93
C LEU A 73 -6.91 -13.32 -4.49
N ALA A 74 -7.04 -13.76 -3.25
CA ALA A 74 -6.22 -14.84 -2.70
C ALA A 74 -6.86 -16.21 -2.98
N PRO A 75 -6.07 -17.23 -3.36
CA PRO A 75 -6.59 -18.57 -3.63
C PRO A 75 -7.08 -19.26 -2.35
N ASP A 76 -8.07 -20.14 -2.48
CA ASP A 76 -8.64 -20.89 -1.35
C ASP A 76 -7.66 -21.97 -0.83
N GLU A 77 -6.79 -22.49 -1.71
CA GLU A 77 -5.72 -23.43 -1.35
C GLU A 77 -4.61 -22.82 -0.51
N GLY A 78 -4.61 -21.49 -0.41
CA GLY A 78 -3.58 -20.71 0.29
C GLY A 78 -2.37 -20.38 -0.57
N ILE A 79 -1.35 -19.81 0.07
CA ILE A 79 -0.12 -19.33 -0.58
C ILE A 79 1.08 -20.04 0.08
N ARG A 80 1.87 -20.74 -0.71
CA ARG A 80 3.15 -21.32 -0.26
C ARG A 80 4.23 -20.25 -0.23
N GLY A 81 5.11 -20.35 0.77
CA GLY A 81 6.21 -19.41 0.97
C GLY A 81 5.85 -18.22 1.84
N LEU A 82 6.37 -17.05 1.50
CA LEU A 82 6.32 -15.85 2.33
C LEU A 82 5.45 -14.76 1.70
N VAL A 83 4.54 -14.19 2.49
CA VAL A 83 3.86 -12.93 2.20
C VAL A 83 4.33 -11.87 3.20
N ILE A 84 4.71 -10.68 2.72
CA ILE A 84 5.03 -9.52 3.54
C ILE A 84 3.83 -8.58 3.54
N CYS A 85 3.22 -8.38 4.70
CA CYS A 85 2.08 -7.48 4.87
C CYS A 85 2.58 -6.13 5.41
N LEU A 86 2.47 -5.10 4.57
CA LEU A 86 2.88 -3.73 4.91
C LEU A 86 1.76 -2.89 5.53
N LYS A 87 0.58 -3.46 5.70
CA LYS A 87 -0.53 -2.78 6.38
C LYS A 87 -0.09 -2.44 7.80
N ASP A 88 -0.31 -1.17 8.18
CA ASP A 88 0.08 -0.64 9.49
C ASP A 88 1.60 -0.64 9.77
N CYS A 89 2.42 -1.00 8.77
CA CYS A 89 3.86 -0.78 8.74
C CYS A 89 4.13 0.61 8.14
N MET A 90 5.12 1.33 8.67
CA MET A 90 5.48 2.65 8.16
C MET A 90 4.26 3.59 8.11
N ASP A 91 3.87 4.13 9.26
CA ASP A 91 2.60 4.85 9.47
C ASP A 91 2.81 6.37 9.69
N GLY A 92 3.93 6.93 9.23
CA GLY A 92 4.28 8.34 9.38
C GLY A 92 3.62 9.25 8.35
N MET A 93 3.24 10.45 8.80
CA MET A 93 2.84 11.56 7.93
C MET A 93 3.50 12.85 8.43
N GLU A 94 4.10 13.62 7.55
CA GLU A 94 4.75 14.89 7.90
C GLU A 94 4.49 15.97 6.85
N GLN A 95 4.37 17.19 7.27
CA GLN A 95 4.39 18.36 6.39
C GLN A 95 5.85 18.76 6.17
N LEU A 96 6.30 18.82 4.91
CA LEU A 96 7.67 19.19 4.57
C LEU A 96 7.82 20.70 4.45
N ASP A 97 6.82 21.36 3.89
CA ASP A 97 6.74 22.81 3.73
C ASP A 97 5.29 23.29 3.49
N SER A 98 5.12 24.47 2.91
CA SER A 98 3.79 25.09 2.72
C SER A 98 2.85 24.32 1.80
N ASN A 99 3.36 23.46 0.93
CA ASN A 99 2.57 22.76 -0.09
C ASN A 99 2.97 21.30 -0.31
N ARG A 100 3.92 20.75 0.46
CA ARG A 100 4.35 19.37 0.32
C ARG A 100 4.16 18.59 1.62
N ILE A 101 3.69 17.35 1.46
CA ILE A 101 3.60 16.37 2.55
C ILE A 101 4.32 15.09 2.16
N ARG A 102 4.96 14.43 3.12
CA ARG A 102 5.43 13.05 2.99
C ARG A 102 4.47 12.12 3.71
N VAL A 103 4.11 11.04 3.07
CA VAL A 103 3.21 10.03 3.64
C VAL A 103 3.82 8.65 3.47
N ALA A 104 3.95 7.91 4.57
CA ALA A 104 4.49 6.55 4.56
C ALA A 104 3.52 5.56 3.89
N ALA A 105 4.09 4.50 3.32
CA ALA A 105 3.37 3.52 2.48
C ALA A 105 2.23 2.78 3.19
N GLY A 106 2.35 2.55 4.50
CA GLY A 106 1.32 1.86 5.31
C GLY A 106 0.11 2.73 5.65
N VAL A 107 0.22 4.04 5.53
CA VAL A 107 -0.89 4.98 5.79
C VAL A 107 -2.04 4.71 4.82
N SER A 108 -3.28 4.70 5.30
CA SER A 108 -4.43 4.57 4.39
C SER A 108 -4.62 5.82 3.52
N MET A 109 -5.08 5.63 2.28
CA MET A 109 -5.40 6.73 1.35
C MET A 109 -6.36 7.75 1.98
N THR A 110 -7.36 7.28 2.74
CA THR A 110 -8.29 8.14 3.47
C THR A 110 -7.57 9.00 4.52
N ARG A 111 -6.66 8.42 5.32
CA ARG A 111 -5.89 9.17 6.33
C ARG A 111 -5.00 10.22 5.69
N ALA A 112 -4.35 9.89 4.58
CA ALA A 112 -3.53 10.83 3.81
C ALA A 112 -4.36 12.03 3.31
N ALA A 113 -5.54 11.78 2.74
CA ALA A 113 -6.45 12.83 2.28
C ALA A 113 -6.96 13.72 3.42
N VAL A 114 -7.32 13.12 4.58
CA VAL A 114 -7.74 13.87 5.77
C VAL A 114 -6.59 14.71 6.34
N PHE A 115 -5.37 14.17 6.37
CA PHE A 115 -4.19 14.90 6.80
C PHE A 115 -3.92 16.13 5.94
N ALA A 116 -3.94 15.97 4.60
CA ALA A 116 -3.79 17.09 3.67
C ALA A 116 -4.90 18.14 3.86
N ALA A 117 -6.15 17.73 4.00
CA ALA A 117 -7.29 18.62 4.23
C ALA A 117 -7.15 19.42 5.54
N ASN A 118 -6.62 18.82 6.61
CA ASN A 118 -6.37 19.50 7.88
C ASN A 118 -5.27 20.57 7.78
N LEU A 119 -4.36 20.42 6.82
CA LEU A 119 -3.32 21.41 6.51
C LEU A 119 -3.79 22.48 5.50
N GLY A 120 -5.03 22.38 4.99
CA GLY A 120 -5.51 23.27 3.92
C GLY A 120 -4.84 23.00 2.56
N LEU A 121 -4.49 21.74 2.29
CA LEU A 121 -3.82 21.31 1.07
C LEU A 121 -4.75 20.46 0.21
N SER A 122 -5.09 20.97 -0.97
CA SER A 122 -5.97 20.37 -1.98
C SER A 122 -5.17 19.52 -2.98
N GLY A 123 -5.75 18.44 -3.46
CA GLY A 123 -5.19 17.54 -4.48
C GLY A 123 -5.39 16.06 -4.14
N LEU A 124 -5.67 15.71 -2.88
CA LEU A 124 -5.91 14.34 -2.45
C LEU A 124 -7.39 14.02 -2.14
N GLU A 125 -8.33 14.89 -2.52
CA GLU A 125 -9.76 14.69 -2.23
C GLU A 125 -10.30 13.39 -2.86
N PHE A 126 -9.81 13.05 -4.06
CA PHE A 126 -10.18 11.80 -4.76
C PHE A 126 -9.80 10.54 -3.98
N ALA A 127 -8.74 10.64 -3.16
CA ALA A 127 -8.18 9.53 -2.39
C ALA A 127 -9.02 9.18 -1.15
N HIS A 128 -9.85 10.11 -0.64
CA HIS A 128 -10.62 9.96 0.60
C HIS A 128 -11.53 8.72 0.61
N GLY A 129 -12.09 8.34 -0.53
CA GLY A 129 -12.95 7.17 -0.64
C GLY A 129 -12.26 5.90 -1.16
N ILE A 130 -10.99 5.95 -1.55
CA ILE A 130 -10.28 4.79 -2.09
C ILE A 130 -9.82 3.91 -0.92
N PRO A 131 -10.29 2.65 -0.82
CA PRO A 131 -9.73 1.71 0.15
C PRO A 131 -8.32 1.32 -0.26
N GLY A 132 -7.42 1.21 0.71
CA GLY A 132 -6.04 0.82 0.46
C GLY A 132 -5.03 1.71 1.15
N SER A 133 -3.77 1.32 1.08
CA SER A 133 -2.63 2.07 1.58
C SER A 133 -2.02 2.97 0.52
N VAL A 134 -1.28 3.99 0.95
CA VAL A 134 -0.54 4.89 0.05
C VAL A 134 0.44 4.12 -0.82
N GLY A 135 1.18 3.16 -0.26
CA GLY A 135 2.11 2.33 -1.04
C GLY A 135 1.42 1.56 -2.17
N GLY A 136 0.28 0.90 -1.88
CA GLY A 136 -0.53 0.25 -2.91
C GLY A 136 -1.16 1.24 -3.89
N GLY A 137 -1.55 2.43 -3.41
CA GLY A 137 -2.05 3.52 -4.25
C GLY A 137 -1.02 4.03 -5.26
N VAL A 138 0.22 4.20 -4.82
CA VAL A 138 1.35 4.58 -5.69
C VAL A 138 1.66 3.46 -6.68
N TYR A 139 1.78 2.22 -6.21
CA TYR A 139 2.06 1.06 -7.06
C TYR A 139 1.08 0.96 -8.24
N MET A 140 -0.20 1.19 -7.98
CA MET A 140 -1.29 1.07 -8.98
C MET A 140 -1.67 2.40 -9.64
N ASN A 141 -0.95 3.50 -9.41
CA ASN A 141 -1.44 4.82 -9.82
C ASN A 141 -2.93 4.99 -9.51
N ALA A 142 -3.30 4.79 -8.24
CA ALA A 142 -4.70 4.76 -7.82
C ALA A 142 -5.41 6.07 -8.16
N GLY A 143 -6.62 5.96 -8.68
CA GLY A 143 -7.41 7.12 -9.07
C GLY A 143 -8.91 6.87 -9.01
N ALA A 144 -9.66 7.95 -8.79
CA ALA A 144 -11.11 7.99 -8.78
C ALA A 144 -11.61 9.40 -9.13
N TYR A 145 -12.75 9.48 -9.82
CA TYR A 145 -13.44 10.75 -10.10
C TYR A 145 -12.58 11.81 -10.80
N GLY A 146 -11.68 11.38 -11.68
CA GLY A 146 -10.80 12.26 -12.45
C GLY A 146 -9.51 12.66 -11.76
N GLY A 147 -9.32 12.30 -10.48
CA GLY A 147 -8.04 12.44 -9.77
C GLY A 147 -7.28 11.12 -9.73
N GLU A 148 -5.95 11.16 -9.76
CA GLU A 148 -5.05 10.02 -9.63
C GLU A 148 -3.70 10.42 -9.03
N ILE A 149 -2.96 9.45 -8.51
CA ILE A 149 -1.71 9.68 -7.77
C ILE A 149 -0.69 10.46 -8.58
N CYS A 150 -0.47 10.15 -9.85
CA CYS A 150 0.53 10.81 -10.69
C CYS A 150 0.33 12.34 -10.83
N GLN A 151 -0.88 12.84 -10.62
CA GLN A 151 -1.19 14.27 -10.72
C GLN A 151 -0.65 15.09 -9.54
N VAL A 152 -0.36 14.43 -8.42
CA VAL A 152 0.07 15.08 -7.17
C VAL A 152 1.35 14.49 -6.57
N CYS A 153 1.81 13.35 -7.08
CA CYS A 153 3.04 12.72 -6.64
C CYS A 153 4.26 13.50 -7.16
N GLU A 154 5.18 13.88 -6.27
CA GLU A 154 6.47 14.49 -6.63
C GLU A 154 7.57 13.44 -6.71
N SER A 155 7.66 12.58 -5.69
CA SER A 155 8.66 11.53 -5.61
C SER A 155 8.19 10.38 -4.73
N VAL A 156 8.86 9.23 -4.87
CA VAL A 156 8.58 8.01 -4.13
C VAL A 156 9.89 7.43 -3.58
N ASP A 157 9.94 7.13 -2.29
CA ASP A 157 11.03 6.33 -1.73
C ASP A 157 10.71 4.86 -1.91
N VAL A 158 11.62 4.15 -2.56
CA VAL A 158 11.45 2.74 -2.94
C VAL A 158 12.60 1.92 -2.39
N MET A 159 12.31 0.76 -1.84
CA MET A 159 13.29 -0.26 -1.46
C MET A 159 13.36 -1.33 -2.54
N ASP A 160 14.57 -1.67 -3.00
CA ASP A 160 14.80 -2.80 -3.89
C ASP A 160 14.81 -4.14 -3.12
N LYS A 161 14.94 -5.25 -3.85
CA LYS A 161 14.98 -6.61 -3.27
C LYS A 161 16.25 -6.89 -2.45
N GLU A 162 17.28 -6.10 -2.63
CA GLU A 162 18.53 -6.14 -1.86
C GLU A 162 18.42 -5.34 -0.54
N GLY A 163 17.35 -4.54 -0.36
CA GLY A 163 17.11 -3.71 0.79
C GLY A 163 17.74 -2.31 0.69
N ASN A 164 18.17 -1.88 -0.50
CA ASN A 164 18.67 -0.53 -0.72
C ASN A 164 17.48 0.42 -0.97
N ILE A 165 17.58 1.64 -0.45
CA ILE A 165 16.55 2.65 -0.61
C ILE A 165 17.01 3.68 -1.64
N SER A 166 16.11 4.04 -2.54
CA SER A 166 16.31 5.11 -3.51
C SER A 166 15.06 5.97 -3.63
N THR A 167 15.25 7.25 -3.93
CA THR A 167 14.14 8.16 -4.24
C THR A 167 13.96 8.25 -5.76
N VAL A 168 12.76 7.95 -6.22
CA VAL A 168 12.38 7.97 -7.64
C VAL A 168 11.45 9.15 -7.88
N ALA A 169 11.83 10.04 -8.81
CA ALA A 169 10.99 11.16 -9.21
C ALA A 169 9.73 10.69 -9.94
N CYS A 170 8.65 11.45 -9.87
CA CYS A 170 7.36 11.12 -10.49
C CYS A 170 7.49 10.77 -11.99
N ASP A 171 8.28 11.55 -12.73
CA ASP A 171 8.52 11.34 -14.18
C ASP A 171 9.19 9.99 -14.49
N CYS A 172 9.94 9.44 -13.53
CA CYS A 172 10.59 8.13 -13.65
C CYS A 172 9.70 6.96 -13.21
N MET A 173 8.52 7.23 -12.64
CA MET A 173 7.57 6.21 -12.20
C MET A 173 6.77 5.58 -13.33
N ALA A 174 6.85 6.09 -14.55
CA ALA A 174 6.12 5.62 -15.75
C ALA A 174 4.62 5.39 -15.47
N PHE A 175 4.01 6.29 -14.70
CA PHE A 175 2.60 6.18 -14.34
C PHE A 175 1.69 6.19 -15.58
N SER A 176 0.78 5.24 -15.62
CA SER A 176 -0.33 5.20 -16.58
C SER A 176 -1.58 4.63 -15.92
N TYR A 177 -2.62 4.35 -16.67
CA TYR A 177 -3.88 3.84 -16.10
C TYR A 177 -3.67 2.51 -15.36
N ARG A 178 -3.76 2.54 -14.03
CA ARG A 178 -3.55 1.39 -13.12
C ARG A 178 -2.18 0.72 -13.27
N HIS A 179 -1.14 1.54 -13.50
CA HIS A 179 0.21 1.06 -13.73
C HIS A 179 1.26 2.02 -13.18
N SER A 180 2.37 1.49 -12.72
CA SER A 180 3.63 2.18 -12.46
C SER A 180 4.81 1.29 -12.86
N ILE A 181 6.00 1.88 -12.99
CA ILE A 181 7.25 1.14 -13.30
C ILE A 181 7.54 0.00 -12.30
N LEU A 182 6.94 0.05 -11.11
CA LEU A 182 7.12 -0.97 -10.06
C LEU A 182 6.49 -2.32 -10.41
N GLU A 183 5.61 -2.40 -11.41
CA GLU A 183 5.14 -3.68 -11.98
C GLU A 183 6.23 -4.40 -12.76
N GLU A 184 7.20 -3.66 -13.31
CA GLU A 184 8.30 -4.19 -14.13
C GLU A 184 9.61 -4.28 -13.32
N ARG A 185 9.74 -3.46 -12.28
CA ARG A 185 10.91 -3.40 -11.41
C ARG A 185 10.48 -3.82 -10.00
N ASP A 186 11.12 -4.83 -9.46
CA ASP A 186 10.89 -5.30 -8.10
C ASP A 186 11.20 -4.20 -7.07
N GLY A 187 10.22 -3.34 -6.79
CA GLY A 187 10.36 -2.22 -5.87
C GLY A 187 9.23 -2.13 -4.87
N ILE A 188 9.55 -1.87 -3.60
CA ILE A 188 8.58 -1.73 -2.51
C ILE A 188 8.51 -0.26 -2.10
N VAL A 189 7.33 0.34 -2.22
CA VAL A 189 7.11 1.73 -1.80
C VAL A 189 7.25 1.84 -0.28
N LEU A 190 8.10 2.77 0.18
CA LEU A 190 8.27 3.10 1.60
C LEU A 190 7.52 4.36 1.99
N SER A 191 7.57 5.39 1.14
CA SER A 191 6.87 6.66 1.31
C SER A 191 6.64 7.34 -0.03
N ALA A 192 5.73 8.32 -0.07
CA ALA A 192 5.57 9.21 -1.21
C ALA A 192 5.51 10.67 -0.74
N VAL A 193 6.10 11.56 -1.53
CA VAL A 193 5.94 13.00 -1.38
C VAL A 193 4.87 13.48 -2.34
N PHE A 194 3.89 14.19 -1.81
CA PHE A 194 2.81 14.81 -2.58
C PHE A 194 2.98 16.32 -2.59
N ALA A 195 2.99 16.93 -3.79
CA ALA A 195 2.95 18.35 -4.00
C ALA A 195 1.49 18.78 -4.22
N LEU A 196 0.97 19.60 -3.29
CA LEU A 196 -0.44 19.92 -3.18
C LEU A 196 -0.65 21.43 -3.30
N THR A 197 -1.89 21.87 -3.46
CA THR A 197 -2.22 23.30 -3.63
C THR A 197 -2.93 23.83 -2.40
N PRO A 198 -2.46 24.92 -1.77
CA PRO A 198 -3.16 25.56 -0.67
C PRO A 198 -4.57 26.01 -1.07
N LYS A 199 -5.57 25.65 -0.27
CA LYS A 199 -6.98 26.05 -0.42
C LYS A 199 -7.68 26.13 0.93
N PRO A 200 -8.81 26.86 1.02
CA PRO A 200 -9.63 26.85 2.22
C PRO A 200 -10.08 25.43 2.59
N GLN A 201 -9.91 25.07 3.86
CA GLN A 201 -10.25 23.72 4.34
C GLN A 201 -11.71 23.35 4.07
N GLU A 202 -12.63 24.32 4.12
CA GLU A 202 -14.05 24.12 3.86
C GLU A 202 -14.31 23.63 2.43
N GLU A 203 -13.62 24.22 1.45
CA GLU A 203 -13.73 23.78 0.05
C GLU A 203 -13.22 22.36 -0.16
N ILE A 204 -12.06 22.03 0.45
CA ILE A 204 -11.47 20.68 0.39
C ILE A 204 -12.44 19.66 1.00
N ARG A 205 -12.96 19.94 2.20
CA ARG A 205 -13.90 19.05 2.89
C ARG A 205 -15.23 18.90 2.15
N ALA A 206 -15.75 19.99 1.56
CA ALA A 206 -16.94 19.94 0.72
C ALA A 206 -16.73 19.02 -0.49
N LYS A 207 -15.56 19.12 -1.15
CA LYS A 207 -15.21 18.23 -2.26
C LYS A 207 -15.08 16.78 -1.82
N MET A 208 -14.41 16.49 -0.72
CA MET A 208 -14.32 15.14 -0.15
C MET A 208 -15.72 14.55 0.13
N ALA A 209 -16.62 15.33 0.72
CA ALA A 209 -18.00 14.91 1.01
C ALA A 209 -18.81 14.63 -0.27
N GLU A 210 -18.68 15.49 -1.29
CA GLU A 210 -19.28 15.27 -2.61
C GLU A 210 -18.84 13.93 -3.22
N LEU A 211 -17.52 13.68 -3.25
CA LEU A 211 -16.96 12.46 -3.84
C LEU A 211 -17.36 11.21 -3.05
N MET A 212 -17.41 11.30 -1.71
CA MET A 212 -17.86 10.21 -0.86
C MET A 212 -19.35 9.91 -1.09
N THR A 213 -20.20 10.93 -1.29
CA THR A 213 -21.61 10.75 -1.61
C THR A 213 -21.78 10.03 -2.95
N LYS A 214 -21.05 10.46 -4.01
CA LYS A 214 -21.04 9.78 -5.29
C LYS A 214 -20.62 8.31 -5.15
N ARG A 215 -19.65 8.02 -4.28
CA ARG A 215 -19.20 6.65 -4.05
C ARG A 215 -20.27 5.80 -3.36
N LYS A 216 -20.88 6.31 -2.30
CA LYS A 216 -21.96 5.62 -1.57
C LYS A 216 -23.17 5.28 -2.44
N THR A 217 -23.50 6.13 -3.41
CA THR A 217 -24.62 5.90 -4.31
C THR A 217 -24.31 4.91 -5.44
N SER A 218 -23.03 4.71 -5.77
CA SER A 218 -22.60 3.87 -6.89
C SER A 218 -22.00 2.53 -6.49
N GLN A 219 -21.66 2.32 -5.21
CA GLN A 219 -20.96 1.12 -4.73
C GLN A 219 -21.54 0.64 -3.40
N PRO A 220 -21.74 -0.69 -3.21
CA PRO A 220 -22.15 -1.28 -1.94
C PRO A 220 -20.97 -1.33 -0.96
N LEU A 221 -20.73 -0.25 -0.20
CA LEU A 221 -19.57 -0.11 0.68
C LEU A 221 -19.61 -1.01 1.93
N ASP A 222 -20.74 -1.58 2.25
CA ASP A 222 -21.03 -2.49 3.36
C ASP A 222 -20.68 -3.95 3.04
N LEU A 223 -20.45 -4.27 1.76
CA LEU A 223 -20.10 -5.62 1.32
C LEU A 223 -18.59 -5.80 1.14
N PRO A 224 -18.07 -7.02 1.34
CA PRO A 224 -16.70 -7.36 0.97
C PRO A 224 -16.43 -7.11 -0.52
N SER A 225 -15.26 -6.58 -0.86
CA SER A 225 -14.91 -6.23 -2.23
C SER A 225 -13.40 -6.37 -2.48
N ALA A 226 -13.02 -6.90 -3.64
CA ALA A 226 -11.64 -6.92 -4.13
C ALA A 226 -11.32 -5.74 -5.07
N GLY A 227 -12.21 -4.75 -5.17
CA GLY A 227 -12.11 -3.66 -6.14
C GLY A 227 -12.72 -4.02 -7.51
N SER A 228 -12.33 -3.28 -8.54
CA SER A 228 -12.81 -3.53 -9.91
C SER A 228 -12.05 -4.69 -10.54
N ALA A 229 -12.76 -5.76 -10.93
CA ALA A 229 -12.15 -6.94 -11.57
C ALA A 229 -11.71 -6.68 -13.02
N PHE A 230 -12.28 -5.66 -13.69
CA PHE A 230 -11.99 -5.35 -15.08
C PHE A 230 -11.45 -3.93 -15.23
N LYS A 231 -10.48 -3.76 -16.14
CA LYS A 231 -10.06 -2.44 -16.59
C LYS A 231 -11.23 -1.77 -17.35
N ARG A 232 -11.36 -0.47 -17.18
CA ARG A 232 -12.30 0.30 -18.02
C ARG A 232 -11.79 0.34 -19.47
N PRO A 233 -12.70 0.25 -20.46
CA PRO A 233 -12.32 0.39 -21.87
C PRO A 233 -11.78 1.79 -22.17
#